data_2a703e675fe77f076664c97172a969fe
#
_entry.id   2a703e675fe77f076664c97172a969fe
#
_cell.length_a   1.000
_cell.length_b   1.000
_cell.length_c   1.000
_cell.angle_alpha   90.00
_cell.angle_beta   90.00
_cell.angle_gamma   90.00
#
_symmetry.space_group_name_H-M   'P 1'
#
loop_
_entity.id
_entity.type
_entity.pdbx_description
1 polymer ?
#
loop_
_entity_poly.entity_id
_entity_poly.type
_entity_poly.pdbx_seq_one_letter_code
_entity_poly.pdbx_strand_id
1 'polypeptide(L)'
;LISSSSNSPRIHITNYGMENPQSPPMFCMVLRKHLLGGIVLNIEQHEMDRIILIDVSSLDEFGEVSVKRLIIEIMGKHSNIILVHKESLKIIDAIKRVTPDISSVRQVLPGLEYTFVKQDRLNPLTSTESDFFNLIEKDNKNKQVYKFFYTNYAGLSPLISKEICSIVGIDIDKPLGTLDEDEKKNLYESFTSIIKKVKDEKFKPQLIKNEYGKDYIAFHSLDINQFGNKNKIYMNSINEVVDIYYTENDKQNRVFQKGQSIKKAVQVKLDRSLKKLAKQKEELIKSEDREKYKIYGDLISANLYRIDKGMDKVELENFYDENMGKITIPLDKRYSPAENAQRYYKKYTKLKNTYKQLLEQIPETEKEIEYLENVLNNIDNCTEIIELEEIKEELIEGGYLKGKIKNKKNNRVSKPHHYISSDGFHIFVGKNNRQNDYLTLKAANKTDLWLHVQKMPGSHVIIKTENKQ
;
A
#
# COMPACT_ATOMS: atom_id res chain seq x y z
N LEU A 1 -17.36 -1.65 -17.82
CA LEU A 1 -16.05 -2.15 -17.35
C LEU A 1 -16.19 -3.59 -16.86
N ILE A 2 -15.28 -4.48 -17.27
CA ILE A 2 -15.17 -5.86 -16.79
C ILE A 2 -13.75 -6.05 -16.26
N SER A 3 -13.61 -6.53 -15.01
CA SER A 3 -12.33 -6.78 -14.36
C SER A 3 -12.26 -8.20 -13.81
N SER A 4 -11.23 -8.94 -14.17
CA SER A 4 -10.87 -10.23 -13.58
C SER A 4 -9.69 -10.14 -12.60
N SER A 5 -9.38 -8.92 -12.11
CA SER A 5 -8.35 -8.71 -11.10
C SER A 5 -8.67 -9.50 -9.83
N SER A 6 -7.66 -10.13 -9.21
CA SER A 6 -7.86 -10.93 -7.99
C SER A 6 -8.41 -10.10 -6.83
N ASN A 7 -8.02 -8.84 -6.76
CA ASN A 7 -8.35 -7.95 -5.62
C ASN A 7 -9.62 -7.12 -5.87
N SER A 8 -9.98 -6.91 -7.15
CA SER A 8 -11.11 -6.05 -7.52
C SER A 8 -11.88 -6.61 -8.74
N PRO A 9 -12.33 -7.88 -8.67
CA PRO A 9 -13.11 -8.46 -9.76
C PRO A 9 -14.51 -7.86 -9.77
N ARG A 10 -14.99 -7.42 -10.95
CA ARG A 10 -16.28 -6.73 -11.08
C ARG A 10 -16.74 -6.59 -12.51
N ILE A 11 -18.02 -6.35 -12.66
CA ILE A 11 -18.64 -5.88 -13.90
C ILE A 11 -19.60 -4.74 -13.57
N HIS A 12 -19.49 -3.62 -14.28
CA HIS A 12 -20.39 -2.48 -14.12
C HIS A 12 -20.23 -1.51 -15.30
N ILE A 13 -21.22 -0.64 -15.49
CA ILE A 13 -21.10 0.52 -16.37
C ILE A 13 -20.34 1.61 -15.62
N THR A 14 -19.34 2.21 -16.25
CA THR A 14 -18.53 3.28 -15.63
C THR A 14 -18.64 4.57 -16.41
N ASN A 15 -18.69 5.68 -15.68
CA ASN A 15 -18.58 7.03 -16.23
C ASN A 15 -17.13 7.54 -16.26
N TYR A 16 -16.18 6.78 -15.71
CA TYR A 16 -14.77 7.16 -15.65
C TYR A 16 -14.01 6.61 -16.86
N GLY A 17 -13.34 7.50 -17.58
CA GLY A 17 -12.41 7.12 -18.65
C GLY A 17 -11.14 6.50 -18.06
N MET A 18 -10.67 5.42 -18.67
CA MET A 18 -9.38 4.79 -18.35
C MET A 18 -8.44 4.94 -19.53
N GLU A 19 -7.17 5.22 -19.25
CA GLU A 19 -6.13 5.23 -20.29
C GLU A 19 -5.88 3.81 -20.79
N ASN A 20 -5.96 3.62 -22.10
CA ASN A 20 -5.63 2.36 -22.74
C ASN A 20 -4.11 2.17 -22.84
N PRO A 21 -3.61 0.91 -22.74
CA PRO A 21 -2.21 0.63 -23.01
C PRO A 21 -1.87 0.92 -24.47
N GLN A 22 -0.61 1.31 -24.75
CA GLN A 22 -0.12 1.60 -26.12
C GLN A 22 -0.27 0.37 -27.05
N SER A 23 -0.08 -0.83 -26.50
CA SER A 23 -0.26 -2.09 -27.21
C SER A 23 -1.37 -2.92 -26.54
N PRO A 24 -2.44 -3.30 -27.26
CA PRO A 24 -3.51 -4.07 -26.69
C PRO A 24 -3.05 -5.51 -26.35
N PRO A 25 -3.47 -6.07 -25.21
CA PRO A 25 -3.20 -7.47 -24.86
C PRO A 25 -3.84 -8.44 -25.88
N MET A 26 -3.27 -9.67 -26.00
CA MET A 26 -3.73 -10.69 -26.93
C MET A 26 -5.23 -10.96 -26.81
N PHE A 27 -5.74 -11.17 -25.60
CA PHE A 27 -7.17 -11.44 -25.37
C PHE A 27 -8.07 -10.29 -25.83
N CYS A 28 -7.62 -9.04 -25.72
CA CYS A 28 -8.35 -7.89 -26.28
C CYS A 28 -8.45 -7.98 -27.82
N MET A 29 -7.40 -8.45 -28.48
CA MET A 29 -7.44 -8.67 -29.93
C MET A 29 -8.40 -9.80 -30.32
N VAL A 30 -8.44 -10.88 -29.53
CA VAL A 30 -9.42 -11.98 -29.71
C VAL A 30 -10.86 -11.46 -29.57
N LEU A 31 -11.14 -10.68 -28.52
CA LEU A 31 -12.47 -10.07 -28.33
C LEU A 31 -12.84 -9.14 -29.50
N ARG A 32 -11.91 -8.32 -29.99
CA ARG A 32 -12.15 -7.47 -31.18
C ARG A 32 -12.45 -8.27 -32.40
N LYS A 33 -11.71 -9.35 -32.64
CA LYS A 33 -11.90 -10.22 -33.80
C LYS A 33 -13.30 -10.87 -33.80
N HIS A 34 -13.78 -11.30 -32.65
CA HIS A 34 -15.02 -12.12 -32.57
C HIS A 34 -16.26 -11.35 -32.13
N LEU A 35 -16.13 -10.19 -31.49
CA LEU A 35 -17.28 -9.46 -30.93
C LEU A 35 -17.47 -8.06 -31.50
N LEU A 36 -16.47 -7.48 -32.18
CA LEU A 36 -16.59 -6.11 -32.70
C LEU A 36 -17.67 -6.06 -33.79
N GLY A 37 -18.62 -5.11 -33.69
CA GLY A 37 -19.76 -5.00 -34.60
C GLY A 37 -20.87 -5.98 -34.32
N GLY A 38 -20.75 -6.85 -33.32
CA GLY A 38 -21.79 -7.79 -32.91
C GLY A 38 -22.89 -7.12 -32.09
N ILE A 39 -24.04 -7.85 -32.02
CA ILE A 39 -25.24 -7.44 -31.28
C ILE A 39 -25.38 -8.30 -30.04
N VAL A 40 -25.52 -7.65 -28.86
CA VAL A 40 -25.81 -8.35 -27.60
C VAL A 40 -27.25 -8.89 -27.67
N LEU A 41 -27.39 -10.20 -27.54
CA LEU A 41 -28.69 -10.89 -27.59
C LEU A 41 -29.27 -11.12 -26.20
N ASN A 42 -28.41 -11.46 -25.22
CA ASN A 42 -28.81 -11.79 -23.87
C ASN A 42 -27.73 -11.46 -22.85
N ILE A 43 -28.12 -11.08 -21.62
CA ILE A 43 -27.29 -10.97 -20.47
C ILE A 43 -27.98 -11.66 -19.32
N GLU A 44 -27.36 -12.68 -18.75
CA GLU A 44 -27.93 -13.46 -17.65
C GLU A 44 -26.89 -13.81 -16.58
N GLN A 45 -27.35 -14.06 -15.39
CA GLN A 45 -26.55 -14.62 -14.30
C GLN A 45 -26.78 -16.12 -14.23
N HIS A 46 -25.71 -16.89 -14.08
CA HIS A 46 -25.82 -18.33 -13.89
C HIS A 46 -26.28 -18.65 -12.45
N GLU A 47 -27.56 -18.99 -12.29
CA GLU A 47 -28.17 -19.26 -10.98
C GLU A 47 -27.87 -18.18 -9.93
N MET A 48 -27.46 -18.59 -8.72
CA MET A 48 -26.99 -17.71 -7.64
C MET A 48 -25.45 -17.64 -7.58
N ASP A 49 -24.77 -17.99 -8.65
CA ASP A 49 -23.31 -17.86 -8.71
C ASP A 49 -22.88 -16.49 -9.24
N ARG A 50 -21.63 -16.15 -9.00
CA ARG A 50 -21.02 -14.91 -9.49
C ARG A 50 -20.46 -15.10 -10.90
N ILE A 51 -21.27 -15.66 -11.78
CA ILE A 51 -20.98 -15.88 -13.21
C ILE A 51 -22.02 -15.14 -14.03
N ILE A 52 -21.55 -14.24 -14.90
CA ILE A 52 -22.39 -13.50 -15.83
C ILE A 52 -22.10 -13.98 -17.23
N LEU A 53 -23.15 -14.25 -17.99
CA LEU A 53 -23.13 -14.75 -19.35
C LEU A 53 -23.65 -13.65 -20.27
N ILE A 54 -22.87 -13.30 -21.31
CA ILE A 54 -23.28 -12.32 -22.33
C ILE A 54 -23.20 -13.01 -23.67
N ASP A 55 -24.35 -13.15 -24.33
CA ASP A 55 -24.47 -13.73 -25.67
C ASP A 55 -24.40 -12.61 -26.70
N VAL A 56 -23.49 -12.78 -27.67
CA VAL A 56 -23.27 -11.81 -28.74
C VAL A 56 -23.35 -12.51 -30.08
N SER A 57 -24.27 -12.05 -30.94
CA SER A 57 -24.32 -12.42 -32.33
C SER A 57 -23.35 -11.60 -33.15
N SER A 58 -22.48 -12.25 -33.88
CA SER A 58 -21.47 -11.61 -34.74
C SER A 58 -21.16 -12.46 -35.94
N LEU A 59 -20.64 -11.88 -37.01
CA LEU A 59 -20.14 -12.62 -38.17
C LEU A 59 -18.89 -13.40 -37.81
N ASP A 60 -18.76 -14.60 -38.32
CA ASP A 60 -17.52 -15.38 -38.23
C ASP A 60 -16.58 -15.04 -39.40
N GLU A 61 -15.46 -15.78 -39.52
CA GLU A 61 -14.45 -15.57 -40.56
C GLU A 61 -14.94 -15.85 -41.97
N PHE A 62 -16.06 -16.59 -42.11
CA PHE A 62 -16.70 -16.93 -43.37
C PHE A 62 -17.85 -15.99 -43.70
N GLY A 63 -18.16 -15.03 -42.82
CA GLY A 63 -19.30 -14.12 -42.99
C GLY A 63 -20.63 -14.69 -42.53
N GLU A 64 -20.64 -15.86 -41.86
CA GLU A 64 -21.86 -16.48 -41.33
C GLU A 64 -22.16 -15.94 -39.92
N VAL A 65 -23.46 -15.81 -39.60
CA VAL A 65 -23.90 -15.36 -38.28
C VAL A 65 -23.67 -16.49 -37.28
N SER A 66 -22.89 -16.22 -36.23
CA SER A 66 -22.66 -17.15 -35.13
C SER A 66 -22.78 -16.46 -33.80
N VAL A 67 -23.25 -17.20 -32.78
CA VAL A 67 -23.38 -16.66 -31.42
C VAL A 67 -22.19 -17.10 -30.57
N LYS A 68 -21.52 -16.11 -30.02
CA LYS A 68 -20.45 -16.31 -29.04
C LYS A 68 -20.97 -15.92 -27.66
N ARG A 69 -20.50 -16.61 -26.62
CA ARG A 69 -20.83 -16.34 -25.23
C ARG A 69 -19.59 -15.85 -24.50
N LEU A 70 -19.68 -14.66 -23.94
CA LEU A 70 -18.67 -14.15 -23.02
C LEU A 70 -19.07 -14.53 -21.59
N ILE A 71 -18.24 -15.32 -20.94
CA ILE A 71 -18.43 -15.82 -19.57
C ILE A 71 -17.53 -15.01 -18.64
N ILE A 72 -18.12 -14.37 -17.64
CA ILE A 72 -17.44 -13.50 -16.70
C ILE A 72 -17.58 -14.10 -15.31
N GLU A 73 -16.49 -14.64 -14.78
CA GLU A 73 -16.42 -15.25 -13.45
C GLU A 73 -15.85 -14.23 -12.46
N ILE A 74 -16.61 -13.89 -11.42
CA ILE A 74 -16.23 -12.91 -10.37
C ILE A 74 -15.97 -13.67 -9.07
N MET A 75 -14.81 -14.34 -8.95
CA MET A 75 -14.48 -15.29 -7.88
C MET A 75 -13.11 -14.98 -7.21
N GLY A 76 -12.81 -13.71 -6.96
CA GLY A 76 -11.54 -13.30 -6.35
C GLY A 76 -10.33 -13.75 -7.17
N LYS A 77 -9.41 -14.51 -6.58
CA LYS A 77 -8.22 -15.03 -7.29
C LYS A 77 -8.54 -15.93 -8.49
N HIS A 78 -9.70 -16.56 -8.50
CA HIS A 78 -10.18 -17.44 -9.59
C HIS A 78 -11.02 -16.72 -10.64
N SER A 79 -11.15 -15.38 -10.55
CA SER A 79 -11.87 -14.59 -11.54
C SER A 79 -11.26 -14.71 -12.93
N ASN A 80 -12.12 -14.86 -13.94
CA ASN A 80 -11.71 -15.03 -15.33
C ASN A 80 -12.70 -14.36 -16.29
N ILE A 81 -12.29 -14.14 -17.53
CA ILE A 81 -13.16 -13.72 -18.64
C ILE A 81 -12.86 -14.68 -19.78
N ILE A 82 -13.86 -15.43 -20.23
CA ILE A 82 -13.71 -16.53 -21.16
C ILE A 82 -14.66 -16.32 -22.33
N LEU A 83 -14.15 -16.43 -23.55
CA LEU A 83 -14.96 -16.39 -24.74
C LEU A 83 -15.16 -17.82 -25.28
N VAL A 84 -16.42 -18.23 -25.52
CA VAL A 84 -16.77 -19.55 -26.03
C VAL A 84 -17.74 -19.46 -27.21
N HIS A 85 -17.83 -20.50 -28.00
CA HIS A 85 -18.97 -20.74 -28.91
C HIS A 85 -20.19 -21.12 -28.07
N LYS A 86 -21.34 -20.45 -28.26
CA LYS A 86 -22.52 -20.65 -27.39
C LYS A 86 -23.04 -22.08 -27.40
N GLU A 87 -23.14 -22.70 -28.57
CA GLU A 87 -23.74 -24.01 -28.72
C GLU A 87 -22.86 -25.16 -28.20
N SER A 88 -21.58 -25.13 -28.56
CA SER A 88 -20.63 -26.19 -28.21
C SER A 88 -19.89 -25.97 -26.89
N LEU A 89 -20.03 -24.80 -26.27
CA LEU A 89 -19.26 -24.35 -25.15
C LEU A 89 -17.72 -24.44 -25.33
N LYS A 90 -17.28 -24.61 -26.60
CA LYS A 90 -15.85 -24.71 -26.91
C LYS A 90 -15.17 -23.37 -26.71
N ILE A 91 -14.12 -23.37 -25.90
CA ILE A 91 -13.35 -22.16 -25.53
C ILE A 91 -12.60 -21.64 -26.75
N ILE A 92 -12.85 -20.37 -27.10
CA ILE A 92 -12.11 -19.63 -28.12
C ILE A 92 -10.82 -19.10 -27.49
N ASP A 93 -10.92 -18.39 -26.37
CA ASP A 93 -9.79 -17.96 -25.53
C ASP A 93 -10.26 -17.45 -24.15
N ALA A 94 -9.32 -17.18 -23.26
CA ALA A 94 -9.58 -16.64 -21.93
C ALA A 94 -8.50 -15.63 -21.53
N ILE A 95 -8.87 -14.64 -20.70
CA ILE A 95 -7.90 -13.66 -20.19
C ILE A 95 -6.87 -14.30 -19.28
N LYS A 96 -7.26 -15.38 -18.56
CA LYS A 96 -6.37 -16.25 -17.78
C LYS A 96 -6.52 -17.69 -18.27
N ARG A 97 -5.50 -18.21 -18.93
CA ARG A 97 -5.44 -19.61 -19.31
C ARG A 97 -5.06 -20.43 -18.09
N VAL A 98 -5.84 -21.47 -17.80
CA VAL A 98 -5.65 -22.36 -16.64
C VAL A 98 -5.23 -23.73 -17.15
N THR A 99 -3.95 -24.03 -16.97
CA THR A 99 -3.31 -25.29 -17.37
C THR A 99 -3.41 -26.34 -16.24
N PRO A 100 -3.15 -27.63 -16.49
CA PRO A 100 -3.21 -28.69 -15.48
C PRO A 100 -2.30 -28.46 -14.27
N ASP A 101 -1.17 -27.79 -14.45
CA ASP A 101 -0.22 -27.43 -13.40
C ASP A 101 -0.74 -26.32 -12.49
N ILE A 102 -1.65 -25.46 -12.99
CA ILE A 102 -2.28 -24.38 -12.21
C ILE A 102 -3.49 -24.90 -11.43
N SER A 103 -4.29 -25.80 -12.02
CA SER A 103 -5.50 -26.34 -11.39
C SER A 103 -5.76 -27.78 -11.84
N SER A 104 -5.88 -28.67 -10.84
CA SER A 104 -6.33 -30.05 -11.07
C SER A 104 -7.86 -30.18 -11.23
N VAL A 105 -8.62 -29.14 -10.83
CA VAL A 105 -10.09 -29.19 -10.81
C VAL A 105 -10.69 -28.86 -12.17
N ARG A 106 -10.15 -27.82 -12.84
CA ARG A 106 -10.68 -27.35 -14.12
C ARG A 106 -9.60 -26.70 -14.96
N GLN A 107 -9.56 -27.03 -16.22
CA GLN A 107 -8.70 -26.40 -17.22
C GLN A 107 -9.49 -25.36 -18.00
N VAL A 108 -8.84 -24.26 -18.38
CA VAL A 108 -9.42 -23.21 -19.24
C VAL A 108 -8.41 -22.90 -20.34
N LEU A 109 -8.51 -23.63 -21.44
CA LEU A 109 -7.61 -23.53 -22.58
C LEU A 109 -8.37 -23.47 -23.89
N PRO A 110 -7.89 -22.75 -24.91
CA PRO A 110 -8.52 -22.76 -26.25
C PRO A 110 -8.72 -24.18 -26.78
N GLY A 111 -9.91 -24.42 -27.34
CA GLY A 111 -10.29 -25.69 -27.92
C GLY A 111 -10.90 -26.69 -26.95
N LEU A 112 -10.79 -26.52 -25.66
CA LEU A 112 -11.49 -27.34 -24.66
C LEU A 112 -12.93 -26.87 -24.49
N GLU A 113 -13.79 -27.75 -24.00
CA GLU A 113 -15.15 -27.40 -23.60
C GLU A 113 -15.15 -26.70 -22.24
N TYR A 114 -15.90 -25.60 -22.13
CA TYR A 114 -16.10 -24.91 -20.87
C TYR A 114 -17.08 -25.68 -19.99
N THR A 115 -16.69 -25.92 -18.75
CA THR A 115 -17.53 -26.55 -17.73
C THR A 115 -17.78 -25.61 -16.57
N PHE A 116 -19.03 -25.50 -16.14
CA PHE A 116 -19.34 -24.79 -14.88
C PHE A 116 -18.80 -25.57 -13.70
N VAL A 117 -18.22 -24.85 -12.73
CA VAL A 117 -17.77 -25.50 -11.48
C VAL A 117 -19.01 -25.92 -10.70
N LYS A 118 -19.16 -27.23 -10.49
CA LYS A 118 -20.27 -27.76 -9.69
C LYS A 118 -20.17 -27.21 -8.26
N GLN A 119 -21.27 -26.63 -7.80
CA GLN A 119 -21.38 -26.15 -6.41
C GLN A 119 -22.15 -27.18 -5.57
N ASP A 120 -21.59 -27.52 -4.40
CA ASP A 120 -22.27 -28.36 -3.42
C ASP A 120 -23.23 -27.56 -2.51
N ARG A 121 -23.28 -26.23 -2.70
CA ARG A 121 -24.13 -25.33 -1.91
C ARG A 121 -25.53 -25.25 -2.49
N LEU A 122 -26.52 -25.19 -1.60
CA LEU A 122 -27.91 -25.05 -1.98
C LEU A 122 -28.19 -23.66 -2.61
N ASN A 123 -29.10 -23.64 -3.57
CA ASN A 123 -29.63 -22.38 -4.08
C ASN A 123 -30.65 -21.81 -3.07
N PRO A 124 -30.38 -20.64 -2.44
CA PRO A 124 -31.27 -20.08 -1.42
C PRO A 124 -32.64 -19.68 -1.96
N LEU A 125 -32.78 -19.47 -3.28
CA LEU A 125 -34.05 -19.10 -3.88
C LEU A 125 -35.03 -20.28 -3.94
N THR A 126 -34.55 -21.51 -3.94
CA THR A 126 -35.36 -22.74 -4.05
C THR A 126 -35.33 -23.62 -2.81
N SER A 127 -34.46 -23.28 -1.85
CA SER A 127 -34.32 -23.99 -0.58
C SER A 127 -35.59 -23.91 0.27
N THR A 128 -35.93 -25.04 0.88
CA THR A 128 -37.10 -25.20 1.76
C THR A 128 -36.71 -25.05 3.23
N GLU A 129 -37.72 -24.92 4.10
CA GLU A 129 -37.54 -24.94 5.55
C GLU A 129 -36.89 -26.24 6.03
N SER A 130 -37.33 -27.37 5.49
CA SER A 130 -36.76 -28.68 5.80
C SER A 130 -35.27 -28.77 5.45
N ASP A 131 -34.85 -28.18 4.32
CA ASP A 131 -33.44 -28.14 3.92
C ASP A 131 -32.61 -27.35 4.94
N PHE A 132 -33.13 -26.21 5.41
CA PHE A 132 -32.44 -25.37 6.40
C PHE A 132 -32.18 -26.10 7.71
N PHE A 133 -33.25 -26.71 8.31
CA PHE A 133 -33.10 -27.42 9.58
C PHE A 133 -32.25 -28.68 9.43
N ASN A 134 -32.37 -29.42 8.33
CA ASN A 134 -31.51 -30.56 8.04
C ASN A 134 -30.03 -30.19 7.95
N LEU A 135 -29.72 -29.03 7.33
CA LEU A 135 -28.35 -28.52 7.26
C LEU A 135 -27.80 -28.11 8.61
N ILE A 136 -28.58 -27.39 9.42
CA ILE A 136 -28.17 -27.00 10.79
C ILE A 136 -27.83 -28.22 11.64
N GLU A 137 -28.63 -29.29 11.54
CA GLU A 137 -28.39 -30.52 12.30
C GLU A 137 -27.14 -31.28 11.84
N LYS A 138 -26.85 -31.26 10.54
CA LYS A 138 -25.71 -31.99 9.95
C LYS A 138 -24.40 -31.24 9.97
N ASP A 139 -24.43 -29.92 10.08
CA ASP A 139 -23.22 -29.10 10.03
C ASP A 139 -22.39 -29.18 11.33
N ASN A 140 -21.14 -28.76 11.25
CA ASN A 140 -20.22 -28.74 12.38
C ASN A 140 -20.73 -27.84 13.51
N LYS A 141 -21.04 -28.47 14.67
CA LYS A 141 -21.59 -27.78 15.83
C LYS A 141 -20.69 -26.70 16.44
N ASN A 142 -19.38 -26.76 16.20
CA ASN A 142 -18.41 -25.74 16.63
C ASN A 142 -18.23 -24.60 15.62
N LYS A 143 -18.90 -24.67 14.45
CA LYS A 143 -18.86 -23.61 13.45
C LYS A 143 -19.58 -22.37 13.95
N GLN A 144 -19.01 -21.19 13.73
CA GLN A 144 -19.65 -19.89 14.01
C GLN A 144 -20.93 -19.73 13.16
N VAL A 145 -22.00 -19.22 13.75
CA VAL A 145 -23.34 -19.21 13.14
C VAL A 145 -23.36 -18.45 11.79
N TYR A 146 -22.65 -17.31 11.66
CA TYR A 146 -22.62 -16.61 10.39
C TYR A 146 -21.95 -17.41 9.26
N LYS A 147 -21.01 -18.32 9.59
CA LYS A 147 -20.34 -19.16 8.58
C LYS A 147 -21.27 -20.20 7.98
N PHE A 148 -22.27 -20.65 8.74
CA PHE A 148 -23.26 -21.59 8.25
C PHE A 148 -23.91 -21.15 6.94
N PHE A 149 -24.31 -19.88 6.84
CA PHE A 149 -25.01 -19.36 5.68
C PHE A 149 -24.16 -19.41 4.40
N TYR A 150 -23.00 -18.75 4.38
CA TYR A 150 -22.21 -18.65 3.17
C TYR A 150 -21.45 -19.94 2.81
N THR A 151 -21.35 -20.91 3.72
CA THR A 151 -20.76 -22.21 3.41
C THR A 151 -21.78 -23.19 2.83
N ASN A 152 -23.05 -23.06 3.17
CA ASN A 152 -24.11 -23.98 2.73
C ASN A 152 -24.99 -23.42 1.62
N TYR A 153 -25.06 -22.11 1.45
CA TYR A 153 -25.89 -21.46 0.44
C TYR A 153 -25.07 -20.73 -0.60
N ALA A 154 -25.40 -20.92 -1.88
CA ALA A 154 -24.81 -20.21 -2.99
C ALA A 154 -25.19 -18.73 -2.97
N GLY A 155 -24.32 -17.85 -3.47
CA GLY A 155 -24.58 -16.41 -3.60
C GLY A 155 -24.53 -15.60 -2.32
N LEU A 156 -24.47 -16.22 -1.12
CA LEU A 156 -24.35 -15.51 0.13
C LEU A 156 -22.88 -15.18 0.43
N SER A 157 -22.64 -13.97 0.91
CA SER A 157 -21.33 -13.51 1.36
C SER A 157 -21.24 -13.49 2.89
N PRO A 158 -20.01 -13.44 3.47
CA PRO A 158 -19.87 -13.21 4.91
C PRO A 158 -20.60 -11.96 5.41
N LEU A 159 -20.68 -10.91 4.60
CA LEU A 159 -21.36 -9.66 4.95
C LEU A 159 -22.86 -9.88 5.18
N ILE A 160 -23.55 -10.49 4.20
CA ILE A 160 -24.98 -10.76 4.33
C ILE A 160 -25.29 -11.83 5.37
N SER A 161 -24.37 -12.79 5.57
CA SER A 161 -24.51 -13.80 6.61
C SER A 161 -24.44 -13.20 8.03
N LYS A 162 -23.58 -12.21 8.24
CA LYS A 162 -23.55 -11.43 9.49
C LYS A 162 -24.80 -10.57 9.66
N GLU A 163 -25.33 -10.01 8.59
CA GLU A 163 -26.57 -9.25 8.62
C GLU A 163 -27.74 -10.10 9.08
N ILE A 164 -27.85 -11.37 8.60
CA ILE A 164 -28.88 -12.32 9.04
C ILE A 164 -28.83 -12.51 10.56
N CYS A 165 -27.64 -12.70 11.12
CA CYS A 165 -27.45 -12.83 12.57
C CYS A 165 -27.79 -11.53 13.33
N SER A 166 -27.36 -10.38 12.77
CA SER A 166 -27.56 -9.07 13.37
C SER A 166 -29.04 -8.68 13.48
N ILE A 167 -29.86 -9.03 12.48
CA ILE A 167 -31.31 -8.76 12.48
C ILE A 167 -32.00 -9.39 13.69
N VAL A 168 -31.57 -10.58 14.09
CA VAL A 168 -32.16 -11.34 15.21
C VAL A 168 -31.38 -11.17 16.52
N GLY A 169 -30.33 -10.35 16.53
CA GLY A 169 -29.54 -10.07 17.73
C GLY A 169 -28.67 -11.22 18.22
N ILE A 170 -28.37 -12.21 17.37
CA ILE A 170 -27.50 -13.34 17.69
C ILE A 170 -26.04 -12.96 17.47
N ASP A 171 -25.18 -13.27 18.43
CA ASP A 171 -23.74 -13.09 18.31
C ASP A 171 -23.20 -13.90 17.12
N ILE A 172 -22.53 -13.21 16.21
CA ILE A 172 -21.97 -13.80 14.99
C ILE A 172 -20.97 -14.91 15.26
N ASP A 173 -20.26 -14.85 16.39
CA ASP A 173 -19.24 -15.81 16.81
C ASP A 173 -19.81 -16.97 17.65
N LYS A 174 -21.11 -16.96 17.97
CA LYS A 174 -21.79 -18.03 18.69
C LYS A 174 -21.66 -19.37 17.93
N PRO A 175 -21.27 -20.48 18.60
CA PRO A 175 -21.19 -21.78 17.95
C PRO A 175 -22.58 -22.29 17.52
N LEU A 176 -22.69 -22.87 16.34
CA LEU A 176 -23.95 -23.38 15.77
C LEU A 176 -24.66 -24.39 16.71
N GLY A 177 -23.89 -25.24 17.38
CA GLY A 177 -24.43 -26.26 18.29
C GLY A 177 -24.98 -25.74 19.62
N THR A 178 -24.81 -24.45 19.92
CA THR A 178 -25.32 -23.81 21.15
C THR A 178 -26.61 -23.01 20.90
N LEU A 179 -27.14 -23.03 19.67
CA LEU A 179 -28.41 -22.40 19.32
C LEU A 179 -29.58 -23.22 19.90
N ASP A 180 -30.49 -22.55 20.55
CA ASP A 180 -31.78 -23.12 20.93
C ASP A 180 -32.77 -23.14 19.75
N GLU A 181 -33.93 -23.76 19.93
CA GLU A 181 -34.92 -23.92 18.84
C GLU A 181 -35.53 -22.56 18.43
N ASP A 182 -35.71 -21.63 19.36
CA ASP A 182 -36.24 -20.31 19.07
C ASP A 182 -35.20 -19.48 18.23
N GLU A 183 -33.94 -19.57 18.61
CA GLU A 183 -32.86 -18.92 17.85
C GLU A 183 -32.73 -19.48 16.44
N LYS A 184 -32.84 -20.81 16.26
CA LYS A 184 -32.83 -21.43 14.93
C LYS A 184 -34.00 -20.98 14.08
N LYS A 185 -35.20 -20.88 14.67
CA LYS A 185 -36.40 -20.38 13.99
C LYS A 185 -36.26 -18.91 13.60
N ASN A 186 -35.80 -18.06 14.50
CA ASN A 186 -35.56 -16.64 14.22
C ASN A 186 -34.52 -16.44 13.10
N LEU A 187 -33.45 -17.25 13.08
CA LEU A 187 -32.46 -17.23 12.02
C LEU A 187 -33.07 -17.64 10.67
N TYR A 188 -33.93 -18.65 10.66
CA TYR A 188 -34.65 -19.04 9.43
C TYR A 188 -35.58 -17.93 8.92
N GLU A 189 -36.33 -17.29 9.81
CA GLU A 189 -37.23 -16.17 9.46
C GLU A 189 -36.43 -14.96 8.92
N SER A 190 -35.29 -14.64 9.53
CA SER A 190 -34.39 -13.58 9.06
C SER A 190 -33.82 -13.93 7.68
N PHE A 191 -33.32 -15.13 7.50
CA PHE A 191 -32.81 -15.65 6.23
C PHE A 191 -33.84 -15.54 5.11
N THR A 192 -35.05 -16.10 5.35
CA THR A 192 -36.13 -16.09 4.35
C THR A 192 -36.62 -14.67 4.04
N SER A 193 -36.64 -13.77 5.01
CA SER A 193 -36.95 -12.35 4.81
C SER A 193 -35.95 -11.69 3.82
N ILE A 194 -34.66 -11.96 3.97
CA ILE A 194 -33.63 -11.45 3.07
C ILE A 194 -33.79 -12.06 1.67
N ILE A 195 -33.98 -13.36 1.57
CA ILE A 195 -34.17 -14.06 0.28
C ILE A 195 -35.45 -13.55 -0.43
N LYS A 196 -36.51 -13.28 0.33
CA LYS A 196 -37.72 -12.67 -0.21
C LYS A 196 -37.47 -11.29 -0.82
N LYS A 197 -36.66 -10.45 -0.18
CA LYS A 197 -36.28 -9.13 -0.75
C LYS A 197 -35.54 -9.28 -2.09
N VAL A 198 -34.71 -10.33 -2.23
CA VAL A 198 -34.02 -10.64 -3.48
C VAL A 198 -35.02 -11.11 -4.55
N LYS A 199 -35.94 -12.04 -4.21
CA LYS A 199 -36.99 -12.52 -5.11
C LYS A 199 -37.92 -11.40 -5.59
N ASP A 200 -38.27 -10.49 -4.68
CA ASP A 200 -39.16 -9.37 -4.97
C ASP A 200 -38.43 -8.17 -5.60
N GLU A 201 -37.13 -8.29 -5.89
CA GLU A 201 -36.27 -7.22 -6.45
C GLU A 201 -36.27 -5.93 -5.61
N LYS A 202 -36.51 -6.05 -4.30
CA LYS A 202 -36.53 -4.92 -3.35
C LYS A 202 -35.14 -4.51 -2.95
N PHE A 203 -34.38 -3.97 -3.91
CA PHE A 203 -33.00 -3.54 -3.69
C PHE A 203 -32.96 -2.11 -3.12
N LYS A 204 -31.94 -1.88 -2.28
CA LYS A 204 -31.62 -0.57 -1.69
C LYS A 204 -30.11 -0.40 -1.69
N PRO A 205 -29.52 -0.11 -2.87
CA PRO A 205 -28.08 -0.05 -3.05
C PRO A 205 -27.44 0.99 -2.15
N GLN A 206 -26.33 0.63 -1.49
CA GLN A 206 -25.65 1.50 -0.54
C GLN A 206 -24.16 1.30 -0.50
N LEU A 207 -23.46 2.38 -0.16
CA LEU A 207 -22.08 2.43 0.28
C LEU A 207 -22.03 2.59 1.80
N ILE A 208 -21.07 1.94 2.43
CA ILE A 208 -20.86 2.00 3.88
C ILE A 208 -19.47 2.57 4.13
N LYS A 209 -19.40 3.68 4.87
CA LYS A 209 -18.15 4.30 5.28
C LYS A 209 -17.68 3.77 6.63
N ASN A 210 -16.36 3.93 6.90
CA ASN A 210 -15.81 3.69 8.22
C ASN A 210 -16.33 4.71 9.25
N GLU A 211 -16.06 4.50 10.53
CA GLU A 211 -16.50 5.36 11.64
C GLU A 211 -16.03 6.82 11.48
N TYR A 212 -14.92 7.04 10.80
CA TYR A 212 -14.35 8.37 10.53
C TYR A 212 -14.94 9.04 9.28
N GLY A 213 -15.82 8.37 8.53
CA GLY A 213 -16.46 8.89 7.33
C GLY A 213 -15.52 9.09 6.12
N LYS A 214 -14.29 8.56 6.18
CA LYS A 214 -13.25 8.78 5.16
C LYS A 214 -13.28 7.72 4.06
N ASP A 215 -13.32 6.44 4.43
CA ASP A 215 -13.13 5.33 3.50
C ASP A 215 -14.38 4.47 3.38
N TYR A 216 -14.63 3.92 2.19
CA TYR A 216 -15.68 2.94 1.98
C TYR A 216 -15.20 1.56 2.44
N ILE A 217 -15.85 0.97 3.45
CA ILE A 217 -15.50 -0.34 4.00
C ILE A 217 -16.30 -1.48 3.39
N ALA A 218 -17.50 -1.19 2.87
CA ALA A 218 -18.37 -2.17 2.25
C ALA A 218 -19.38 -1.52 1.31
N PHE A 219 -20.01 -2.34 0.48
CA PHE A 219 -21.19 -1.98 -0.30
C PHE A 219 -22.12 -3.18 -0.43
N HIS A 220 -23.40 -2.93 -0.66
CA HIS A 220 -24.38 -3.99 -0.90
C HIS A 220 -25.59 -3.47 -1.69
N SER A 221 -26.30 -4.39 -2.36
CA SER A 221 -27.56 -4.11 -3.04
C SER A 221 -28.77 -4.12 -2.11
N LEU A 222 -28.66 -4.76 -0.94
CA LEU A 222 -29.68 -4.78 0.11
C LEU A 222 -29.29 -3.83 1.25
N ASP A 223 -30.29 -3.37 2.02
CA ASP A 223 -30.06 -2.55 3.20
C ASP A 223 -29.39 -3.36 4.30
N ILE A 224 -28.15 -3.00 4.66
CA ILE A 224 -27.32 -3.64 5.67
C ILE A 224 -27.30 -2.77 6.93
N ASN A 225 -27.79 -3.30 8.07
CA ASN A 225 -28.00 -2.54 9.30
C ASN A 225 -26.89 -2.75 10.36
N GLN A 226 -26.10 -3.79 10.26
CA GLN A 226 -25.04 -4.14 11.21
C GLN A 226 -24.00 -3.03 11.45
N PHE A 227 -23.85 -2.06 10.55
CA PHE A 227 -22.93 -0.92 10.71
C PHE A 227 -23.59 0.35 11.25
N GLY A 228 -24.88 0.28 11.63
CA GLY A 228 -25.65 1.47 12.03
C GLY A 228 -26.00 2.37 10.83
N ASN A 229 -26.77 3.42 11.11
CA ASN A 229 -27.32 4.28 10.03
C ASN A 229 -26.44 5.48 9.66
N LYS A 230 -25.50 5.90 10.52
CA LYS A 230 -24.74 7.16 10.35
C LYS A 230 -23.76 7.13 9.16
N ASN A 231 -23.33 5.97 8.74
CA ASN A 231 -22.25 5.82 7.75
C ASN A 231 -22.74 5.25 6.40
N LYS A 232 -24.05 5.21 6.18
CA LYS A 232 -24.67 4.69 4.96
C LYS A 232 -24.92 5.82 3.95
N ILE A 233 -24.62 5.56 2.69
CA ILE A 233 -24.94 6.42 1.56
C ILE A 233 -25.73 5.58 0.57
N TYR A 234 -27.01 5.89 0.40
CA TYR A 234 -27.89 5.21 -0.55
C TYR A 234 -27.72 5.78 -1.95
N MET A 235 -27.78 4.91 -2.95
CA MET A 235 -27.65 5.23 -4.37
C MET A 235 -28.84 4.70 -5.17
N ASN A 236 -28.99 5.20 -6.39
CA ASN A 236 -30.09 4.78 -7.25
C ASN A 236 -29.90 3.37 -7.83
N SER A 237 -28.67 2.93 -8.00
CA SER A 237 -28.36 1.61 -8.57
C SER A 237 -27.10 1.02 -7.94
N ILE A 238 -27.03 -0.33 -7.93
CA ILE A 238 -25.81 -1.03 -7.52
C ILE A 238 -24.66 -0.76 -8.49
N ASN A 239 -24.95 -0.44 -9.75
CA ASN A 239 -23.96 -0.06 -10.73
C ASN A 239 -23.20 1.21 -10.32
N GLU A 240 -23.92 2.24 -9.86
CA GLU A 240 -23.35 3.49 -9.35
C GLU A 240 -22.52 3.24 -8.08
N VAL A 241 -23.03 2.42 -7.16
CA VAL A 241 -22.33 1.99 -5.95
C VAL A 241 -20.98 1.33 -6.26
N VAL A 242 -20.99 0.37 -7.19
CA VAL A 242 -19.78 -0.37 -7.60
C VAL A 242 -18.79 0.54 -8.31
N ASP A 243 -19.28 1.46 -9.16
CA ASP A 243 -18.42 2.42 -9.87
C ASP A 243 -17.69 3.35 -8.90
N ILE A 244 -18.39 3.93 -7.94
CA ILE A 244 -17.79 4.81 -6.92
C ILE A 244 -16.84 4.03 -6.01
N TYR A 245 -17.29 2.91 -5.44
CA TYR A 245 -16.50 2.10 -4.52
C TYR A 245 -15.14 1.68 -5.10
N TYR A 246 -15.16 1.13 -6.30
CA TYR A 246 -13.93 0.66 -6.91
C TYR A 246 -13.09 1.77 -7.54
N THR A 247 -13.68 2.86 -7.99
CA THR A 247 -12.90 4.00 -8.50
C THR A 247 -12.07 4.62 -7.40
N GLU A 248 -12.65 4.85 -6.22
CA GLU A 248 -11.92 5.37 -5.08
C GLU A 248 -10.86 4.37 -4.57
N ASN A 249 -11.23 3.10 -4.41
CA ASN A 249 -10.29 2.07 -3.97
C ASN A 249 -9.17 1.80 -5.00
N ASP A 250 -9.46 1.80 -6.30
CA ASP A 250 -8.43 1.65 -7.35
C ASP A 250 -7.47 2.85 -7.35
N LYS A 251 -7.98 4.06 -7.11
CA LYS A 251 -7.15 5.26 -6.98
C LYS A 251 -6.19 5.12 -5.79
N GLN A 252 -6.71 4.78 -4.62
CA GLN A 252 -5.92 4.55 -3.42
C GLN A 252 -4.90 3.42 -3.59
N ASN A 253 -5.31 2.29 -4.16
CA ASN A 253 -4.42 1.15 -4.42
C ASN A 253 -3.28 1.50 -5.39
N ARG A 254 -3.55 2.29 -6.44
CA ARG A 254 -2.51 2.76 -7.38
C ARG A 254 -1.52 3.70 -6.69
N VAL A 255 -2.01 4.63 -5.86
CA VAL A 255 -1.16 5.51 -5.06
C VAL A 255 -0.29 4.67 -4.13
N PHE A 256 -0.89 3.75 -3.38
CA PHE A 256 -0.18 2.87 -2.47
C PHE A 256 0.90 2.03 -3.17
N GLN A 257 0.58 1.33 -4.28
CA GLN A 257 1.54 0.50 -5.01
C GLN A 257 2.71 1.31 -5.58
N LYS A 258 2.43 2.49 -6.18
CA LYS A 258 3.48 3.39 -6.66
C LYS A 258 4.31 3.93 -5.50
N GLY A 259 3.68 4.32 -4.40
CA GLY A 259 4.33 4.82 -3.20
C GLY A 259 5.28 3.79 -2.59
N GLN A 260 4.87 2.52 -2.50
CA GLN A 260 5.69 1.44 -1.93
C GLN A 260 7.03 1.25 -2.66
N SER A 261 7.06 1.38 -3.99
CA SER A 261 8.30 1.25 -4.75
C SER A 261 9.28 2.39 -4.47
N ILE A 262 8.78 3.62 -4.36
CA ILE A 262 9.58 4.81 -4.03
C ILE A 262 10.03 4.73 -2.56
N LYS A 263 9.12 4.39 -1.65
CA LYS A 263 9.38 4.22 -0.22
C LYS A 263 10.51 3.24 0.04
N LYS A 264 10.49 2.07 -0.61
CA LYS A 264 11.56 1.06 -0.49
C LYS A 264 12.92 1.61 -0.94
N ALA A 265 12.95 2.37 -2.04
CA ALA A 265 14.19 2.95 -2.52
C ALA A 265 14.75 4.03 -1.58
N VAL A 266 13.89 4.88 -1.02
CA VAL A 266 14.24 5.91 -0.03
C VAL A 266 14.70 5.26 1.28
N GLN A 267 14.02 4.21 1.77
CA GLN A 267 14.39 3.49 2.98
C GLN A 267 15.82 2.92 2.89
N VAL A 268 16.19 2.35 1.76
CA VAL A 268 17.58 1.85 1.54
C VAL A 268 18.61 2.98 1.65
N LYS A 269 18.27 4.19 1.19
CA LYS A 269 19.17 5.36 1.31
C LYS A 269 19.26 5.83 2.76
N LEU A 270 18.13 5.94 3.44
CA LEU A 270 18.07 6.30 4.85
C LEU A 270 18.89 5.34 5.72
N ASP A 271 18.73 4.04 5.53
CA ASP A 271 19.49 3.02 6.29
C ASP A 271 21.01 3.16 6.07
N ARG A 272 21.43 3.54 4.85
CA ARG A 272 22.85 3.81 4.56
C ARG A 272 23.35 5.07 5.26
N SER A 273 22.57 6.15 5.25
CA SER A 273 22.96 7.41 5.91
C SER A 273 22.98 7.26 7.43
N LEU A 274 22.07 6.49 8.02
CA LEU A 274 22.09 6.14 9.45
C LEU A 274 23.35 5.34 9.82
N LYS A 275 23.73 4.34 9.04
CA LYS A 275 24.96 3.57 9.25
C LYS A 275 26.21 4.44 9.08
N LYS A 276 26.21 5.36 8.12
CA LYS A 276 27.28 6.34 7.91
C LYS A 276 27.43 7.24 9.12
N LEU A 277 26.31 7.79 9.62
CA LEU A 277 26.30 8.64 10.81
C LEU A 277 26.85 7.93 12.05
N ALA A 278 26.41 6.69 12.28
CA ALA A 278 26.91 5.89 13.42
C ALA A 278 28.41 5.70 13.35
N LYS A 279 28.96 5.37 12.16
CA LYS A 279 30.42 5.24 11.96
C LYS A 279 31.14 6.56 12.14
N GLN A 280 30.60 7.67 11.62
CA GLN A 280 31.18 9.01 11.78
C GLN A 280 31.26 9.41 13.26
N LYS A 281 30.20 9.16 14.04
CA LYS A 281 30.20 9.43 15.48
C LYS A 281 31.22 8.57 16.26
N GLU A 282 31.35 7.30 15.90
CA GLU A 282 32.37 6.42 16.48
C GLU A 282 33.80 6.89 16.16
N GLU A 283 34.06 7.31 14.92
CA GLU A 283 35.34 7.83 14.48
C GLU A 283 35.63 9.19 15.13
N LEU A 284 34.61 10.03 15.37
CA LEU A 284 34.74 11.30 16.07
C LEU A 284 35.26 11.07 17.51
N ILE A 285 34.60 10.17 18.25
CA ILE A 285 35.01 9.79 19.61
C ILE A 285 36.50 9.32 19.65
N LYS A 286 36.83 8.42 18.69
CA LYS A 286 38.24 7.92 18.58
C LYS A 286 39.24 9.05 18.27
N SER A 287 38.82 10.12 17.62
CA SER A 287 39.67 11.25 17.26
C SER A 287 39.79 12.33 18.34
N GLU A 288 38.94 12.28 19.37
CA GLU A 288 39.03 13.20 20.54
C GLU A 288 40.33 13.01 21.31
N ASP A 289 40.77 11.75 21.45
CA ASP A 289 42.01 11.40 22.14
C ASP A 289 43.30 11.75 21.36
N ARG A 290 43.23 12.54 20.29
CA ARG A 290 44.38 12.82 19.41
C ARG A 290 45.57 13.46 20.12
N GLU A 291 45.33 14.33 21.10
CA GLU A 291 46.38 15.10 21.80
C GLU A 291 47.40 14.18 22.51
N LYS A 292 46.96 13.02 23.01
CA LYS A 292 47.88 12.04 23.61
C LYS A 292 49.00 11.61 22.68
N TYR A 293 48.72 11.48 21.36
CA TYR A 293 49.73 11.09 20.39
C TYR A 293 50.74 12.20 20.09
N LYS A 294 50.33 13.48 20.19
CA LYS A 294 51.26 14.60 20.17
C LYS A 294 52.16 14.55 21.38
N ILE A 295 51.59 14.44 22.59
CA ILE A 295 52.35 14.30 23.86
C ILE A 295 53.34 13.14 23.77
N TYR A 296 52.94 11.96 23.29
CA TYR A 296 53.84 10.83 23.13
C TYR A 296 55.00 11.15 22.16
N GLY A 297 54.72 11.82 21.03
CA GLY A 297 55.74 12.27 20.09
C GLY A 297 56.73 13.24 20.71
N ASP A 298 56.23 14.23 21.45
CA ASP A 298 57.02 15.27 22.11
C ASP A 298 57.92 14.67 23.23
N LEU A 299 57.35 13.79 24.06
CA LEU A 299 58.07 13.12 25.15
C LEU A 299 59.16 12.20 24.63
N ILE A 300 58.90 11.42 23.56
CA ILE A 300 59.94 10.58 22.92
C ILE A 300 61.01 11.49 22.33
N SER A 301 60.66 12.54 21.62
CA SER A 301 61.60 13.45 20.96
C SER A 301 62.53 14.14 21.95
N ALA A 302 62.01 14.56 23.13
CA ALA A 302 62.79 15.18 24.21
C ALA A 302 63.74 14.21 24.93
N ASN A 303 63.48 12.88 24.86
CA ASN A 303 64.23 11.84 25.58
C ASN A 303 64.88 10.83 24.65
N LEU A 304 65.21 11.18 23.40
CA LEU A 304 65.85 10.26 22.42
C LEU A 304 67.10 9.60 22.96
N TYR A 305 67.86 10.30 23.81
CA TYR A 305 69.11 9.81 24.39
C TYR A 305 68.92 8.73 25.46
N ARG A 306 67.67 8.54 25.97
CA ARG A 306 67.33 7.54 27.01
C ARG A 306 66.63 6.31 26.47
N ILE A 307 66.38 6.29 25.20
CA ILE A 307 65.56 5.25 24.57
C ILE A 307 66.39 4.46 23.56
N ASP A 308 66.53 3.15 23.78
CA ASP A 308 67.22 2.27 22.87
C ASP A 308 66.30 1.66 21.81
N LYS A 309 66.85 1.41 20.64
CA LYS A 309 66.13 0.66 19.58
C LYS A 309 65.83 -0.74 20.08
N GLY A 310 64.60 -1.23 19.87
CA GLY A 310 64.14 -2.55 20.29
C GLY A 310 63.31 -2.57 21.56
N MET A 311 63.22 -1.45 22.29
CA MET A 311 62.27 -1.32 23.43
C MET A 311 60.82 -1.40 22.94
N ASP A 312 59.93 -2.02 23.74
CA ASP A 312 58.49 -2.13 23.46
C ASP A 312 57.68 -1.07 24.17
N LYS A 313 58.24 -0.43 25.20
CA LYS A 313 57.65 0.67 25.96
C LYS A 313 58.74 1.47 26.64
N VAL A 314 58.42 2.72 26.97
CA VAL A 314 59.28 3.59 27.77
C VAL A 314 58.42 4.34 28.78
N GLU A 315 58.96 4.52 30.01
CA GLU A 315 58.33 5.34 31.03
C GLU A 315 59.06 6.69 31.10
N LEU A 316 58.30 7.79 30.83
CA LEU A 316 58.84 9.15 30.77
C LEU A 316 58.02 10.09 31.66
N GLU A 317 58.65 11.14 32.16
CA GLU A 317 57.97 12.21 32.88
C GLU A 317 57.15 13.06 31.89
N ASN A 318 55.89 13.27 32.21
CA ASN A 318 54.99 14.05 31.39
C ASN A 318 55.06 15.53 31.76
N PHE A 319 55.85 16.30 31.03
CA PHE A 319 56.00 17.75 31.27
C PHE A 319 54.78 18.60 30.88
N TYR A 320 53.71 17.95 30.35
CA TYR A 320 52.41 18.57 30.15
C TYR A 320 51.48 18.42 31.36
N ASP A 321 51.89 17.61 32.36
CA ASP A 321 51.16 17.42 33.61
C ASP A 321 51.82 18.28 34.70
N GLU A 322 51.05 19.09 35.41
CA GLU A 322 51.52 19.97 36.49
C GLU A 322 52.24 19.18 37.57
N ASN A 323 51.86 17.92 37.80
CA ASN A 323 52.50 17.05 38.81
C ASN A 323 53.67 16.22 38.25
N MET A 324 54.09 16.46 37.00
CA MET A 324 55.16 15.70 36.33
C MET A 324 54.96 14.17 36.39
N GLY A 325 53.72 13.74 36.34
CA GLY A 325 53.38 12.32 36.45
C GLY A 325 54.05 11.47 35.35
N LYS A 326 54.45 10.23 35.70
CA LYS A 326 55.08 9.32 34.75
C LYS A 326 54.04 8.71 33.84
N ILE A 327 54.34 8.67 32.54
CA ILE A 327 53.50 8.05 31.51
C ILE A 327 54.26 6.96 30.78
N THR A 328 53.63 5.79 30.60
CA THR A 328 54.18 4.69 29.82
C THR A 328 53.75 4.81 28.37
N ILE A 329 54.71 4.96 27.47
CA ILE A 329 54.51 5.12 26.03
C ILE A 329 54.92 3.80 25.33
N PRO A 330 53.97 3.16 24.60
CA PRO A 330 54.28 1.98 23.77
C PRO A 330 55.18 2.36 22.60
N LEU A 331 56.18 1.50 22.31
CA LEU A 331 57.08 1.66 21.19
C LEU A 331 57.04 0.44 20.29
N ASP A 332 57.19 0.66 19.00
CA ASP A 332 57.34 -0.44 18.03
C ASP A 332 58.84 -0.81 17.88
N LYS A 333 59.22 -1.98 18.35
CA LYS A 333 60.62 -2.49 18.40
C LYS A 333 61.37 -2.43 17.07
N ARG A 334 60.66 -2.42 15.96
CA ARG A 334 61.23 -2.39 14.62
C ARG A 334 61.81 -1.04 14.24
N TYR A 335 61.38 0.01 14.89
CA TYR A 335 61.73 1.39 14.57
C TYR A 335 62.66 2.01 15.62
N SER A 336 63.47 2.94 15.18
CA SER A 336 64.24 3.78 16.09
C SER A 336 63.34 4.69 16.93
N PRO A 337 63.84 5.26 18.06
CA PRO A 337 63.08 6.20 18.85
C PRO A 337 62.57 7.40 18.05
N ALA A 338 63.36 7.98 17.17
CA ALA A 338 62.94 9.07 16.27
C ALA A 338 61.85 8.68 15.30
N GLU A 339 61.93 7.48 14.74
CA GLU A 339 60.86 6.95 13.85
C GLU A 339 59.55 6.70 14.62
N ASN A 340 59.65 6.19 15.85
CA ASN A 340 58.46 6.04 16.73
C ASN A 340 57.81 7.40 17.03
N ALA A 341 58.60 8.44 17.34
CA ALA A 341 58.08 9.80 17.52
C ALA A 341 57.36 10.33 16.25
N GLN A 342 58.02 10.14 15.08
CA GLN A 342 57.39 10.53 13.81
C GLN A 342 56.06 9.80 13.53
N ARG A 343 55.98 8.51 13.89
CA ARG A 343 54.73 7.73 13.74
C ARG A 343 53.60 8.27 14.63
N TYR A 344 53.92 8.69 15.85
CA TYR A 344 52.99 9.34 16.75
C TYR A 344 52.53 10.70 16.22
N TYR A 345 53.41 11.51 15.66
CA TYR A 345 53.03 12.76 14.99
C TYR A 345 52.16 12.55 13.74
N LYS A 346 52.48 11.54 12.93
CA LYS A 346 51.64 11.16 11.78
C LYS A 346 50.23 10.73 12.25
N LYS A 347 50.13 9.97 13.34
CA LYS A 347 48.86 9.54 13.92
C LYS A 347 48.07 10.73 14.48
N TYR A 348 48.73 11.64 15.18
CA TYR A 348 48.14 12.90 15.64
C TYR A 348 47.58 13.73 14.48
N THR A 349 48.38 13.97 13.46
CA THR A 349 47.96 14.75 12.30
C THR A 349 46.79 14.15 11.56
N LYS A 350 46.81 12.80 11.38
CA LYS A 350 45.68 12.06 10.78
C LYS A 350 44.40 12.25 11.60
N LEU A 351 44.46 12.00 12.91
CA LEU A 351 43.31 12.14 13.80
C LEU A 351 42.78 13.57 13.89
N LYS A 352 43.68 14.56 13.91
CA LYS A 352 43.32 15.99 13.90
C LYS A 352 42.55 16.36 12.63
N ASN A 353 42.99 15.90 11.48
CA ASN A 353 42.30 16.16 10.21
C ASN A 353 40.94 15.41 10.14
N THR A 354 40.93 14.16 10.61
CA THR A 354 39.69 13.37 10.70
C THR A 354 38.67 14.06 11.61
N TYR A 355 39.08 14.55 12.79
CA TYR A 355 38.22 15.26 13.74
C TYR A 355 37.58 16.49 13.08
N LYS A 356 38.39 17.31 12.40
CA LYS A 356 37.90 18.52 11.72
C LYS A 356 36.89 18.19 10.63
N GLN A 357 37.19 17.20 9.78
CA GLN A 357 36.30 16.77 8.69
C GLN A 357 34.98 16.20 9.24
N LEU A 358 35.03 15.44 10.34
CA LEU A 358 33.81 14.84 10.90
C LEU A 358 32.90 15.90 11.55
N LEU A 359 33.42 16.97 12.12
CA LEU A 359 32.63 18.08 12.64
C LEU A 359 31.83 18.80 11.53
N GLU A 360 32.32 18.80 10.28
CA GLU A 360 31.62 19.35 9.12
C GLU A 360 30.65 18.34 8.51
N GLN A 361 31.05 17.06 8.41
CA GLN A 361 30.27 16.02 7.73
C GLN A 361 29.10 15.47 8.54
N ILE A 362 29.20 15.42 9.87
CA ILE A 362 28.10 14.90 10.73
C ILE A 362 26.83 15.74 10.56
N PRO A 363 26.85 17.08 10.68
CA PRO A 363 25.66 17.90 10.46
C PRO A 363 25.05 17.75 9.05
N GLU A 364 25.88 17.57 8.04
CA GLU A 364 25.40 17.31 6.66
C GLU A 364 24.68 15.97 6.56
N THR A 365 25.24 14.92 7.19
CA THR A 365 24.62 13.58 7.20
C THR A 365 23.34 13.59 8.03
N GLU A 366 23.27 14.35 9.13
CA GLU A 366 22.04 14.50 9.92
C GLU A 366 20.95 15.22 9.15
N LYS A 367 21.28 16.27 8.39
CA LYS A 367 20.32 16.95 7.48
C LYS A 367 19.82 16.01 6.37
N GLU A 368 20.70 15.19 5.81
CA GLU A 368 20.31 14.19 4.80
C GLU A 368 19.32 13.16 5.38
N ILE A 369 19.54 12.69 6.60
CA ILE A 369 18.64 11.77 7.31
C ILE A 369 17.28 12.44 7.52
N GLU A 370 17.24 13.65 8.06
CA GLU A 370 16.01 14.43 8.28
C GLU A 370 15.22 14.61 6.97
N TYR A 371 15.90 14.95 5.88
CA TYR A 371 15.29 15.06 4.55
C TYR A 371 14.64 13.74 4.11
N LEU A 372 15.38 12.62 4.22
CA LEU A 372 14.85 11.31 3.79
C LEU A 372 13.69 10.84 4.66
N GLU A 373 13.69 11.11 5.95
CA GLU A 373 12.57 10.83 6.86
C GLU A 373 11.34 11.68 6.51
N ASN A 374 11.53 12.96 6.21
CA ASN A 374 10.45 13.83 5.70
C ASN A 374 9.85 13.30 4.40
N VAL A 375 10.67 12.84 3.47
CA VAL A 375 10.20 12.24 2.22
C VAL A 375 9.38 10.98 2.49
N LEU A 376 9.80 10.10 3.40
CA LEU A 376 9.02 8.90 3.76
C LEU A 376 7.66 9.26 4.34
N ASN A 377 7.61 10.23 5.25
CA ASN A 377 6.36 10.73 5.81
C ASN A 377 5.44 11.34 4.72
N ASN A 378 6.00 12.11 3.79
CA ASN A 378 5.24 12.70 2.69
C ASN A 378 4.66 11.61 1.77
N ILE A 379 5.42 10.53 1.47
CA ILE A 379 4.93 9.39 0.67
C ILE A 379 3.73 8.72 1.35
N ASP A 380 3.80 8.51 2.67
CA ASP A 380 2.73 7.87 3.44
C ASP A 380 1.44 8.72 3.49
N ASN A 381 1.57 10.04 3.37
CA ASN A 381 0.45 10.97 3.36
C ASN A 381 -0.11 11.27 1.96
N CYS A 382 0.49 10.75 0.88
CA CYS A 382 0.02 10.97 -0.48
C CYS A 382 -1.36 10.34 -0.72
N THR A 383 -2.28 11.13 -1.26
CA THR A 383 -3.63 10.71 -1.66
C THR A 383 -3.80 10.66 -3.18
N GLU A 384 -2.90 11.29 -3.93
CA GLU A 384 -2.95 11.38 -5.38
C GLU A 384 -1.63 10.94 -6.05
N ILE A 385 -1.76 10.37 -7.24
CA ILE A 385 -0.58 9.92 -8.04
C ILE A 385 0.34 11.08 -8.37
N ILE A 386 -0.22 12.27 -8.62
CA ILE A 386 0.55 13.47 -8.96
C ILE A 386 1.50 13.87 -7.82
N GLU A 387 1.08 13.72 -6.57
CA GLU A 387 1.89 14.01 -5.38
C GLU A 387 3.12 13.08 -5.31
N LEU A 388 2.92 11.78 -5.61
CA LEU A 388 4.02 10.82 -5.70
C LEU A 388 4.96 11.09 -6.88
N GLU A 389 4.44 11.56 -8.01
CA GLU A 389 5.24 11.92 -9.16
C GLU A 389 6.13 13.15 -8.86
N GLU A 390 5.60 14.16 -8.15
CA GLU A 390 6.36 15.31 -7.67
C GLU A 390 7.49 14.92 -6.71
N ILE A 391 7.19 14.05 -5.71
CA ILE A 391 8.22 13.52 -4.81
C ILE A 391 9.28 12.72 -5.57
N LYS A 392 8.86 11.92 -6.54
CA LYS A 392 9.80 11.16 -7.37
C LYS A 392 10.71 12.06 -8.20
N GLU A 393 10.18 13.14 -8.78
CA GLU A 393 10.97 14.13 -9.53
C GLU A 393 11.96 14.85 -8.62
N GLU A 394 11.54 15.26 -7.42
CA GLU A 394 12.41 15.84 -6.38
C GLU A 394 13.57 14.91 -6.04
N LEU A 395 13.28 13.61 -5.81
CA LEU A 395 14.30 12.60 -5.52
C LEU A 395 15.27 12.33 -6.68
N ILE A 396 14.81 12.47 -7.93
CA ILE A 396 15.67 12.35 -9.13
C ILE A 396 16.58 13.58 -9.21
N GLU A 397 16.07 14.79 -9.02
CA GLU A 397 16.85 16.02 -9.01
C GLU A 397 17.88 16.05 -7.91
N GLY A 398 17.53 15.58 -6.71
CA GLY A 398 18.43 15.41 -5.58
C GLY A 398 19.44 14.26 -5.73
N GLY A 399 19.38 13.46 -6.81
CA GLY A 399 20.29 12.34 -7.06
C GLY A 399 20.02 11.09 -6.22
N TYR A 400 18.90 11.04 -5.50
CA TYR A 400 18.51 9.89 -4.68
C TYR A 400 17.94 8.73 -5.51
N LEU A 401 17.27 9.05 -6.63
CA LEU A 401 16.74 8.08 -7.59
C LEU A 401 17.33 8.26 -8.98
N LYS A 402 17.47 7.13 -9.70
CA LYS A 402 17.82 7.16 -11.12
C LYS A 402 16.56 7.35 -11.95
N GLY A 403 16.58 8.26 -12.91
CA GLY A 403 15.47 8.48 -13.82
C GLY A 403 15.71 9.67 -14.74
N LYS A 404 14.84 9.82 -15.76
CA LYS A 404 14.77 11.02 -16.59
C LYS A 404 13.52 11.79 -16.17
N ILE A 405 13.68 13.08 -15.92
CA ILE A 405 12.55 13.98 -15.72
C ILE A 405 11.85 14.14 -17.06
N LYS A 406 10.58 13.75 -17.12
CA LYS A 406 9.80 13.91 -18.33
C LYS A 406 9.37 15.37 -18.45
N ASN A 407 9.89 16.08 -19.44
CA ASN A 407 9.36 17.39 -19.84
C ASN A 407 7.94 17.23 -20.37
N LYS A 408 6.95 17.20 -19.50
CA LYS A 408 5.54 17.28 -19.88
C LYS A 408 5.14 18.75 -19.95
N LYS A 409 4.76 19.22 -21.14
CA LYS A 409 4.26 20.59 -21.41
C LYS A 409 3.00 20.98 -20.61
N ASN A 410 2.37 20.07 -19.87
CA ASN A 410 1.18 20.28 -19.03
C ASN A 410 1.29 19.54 -17.70
N ASN A 411 2.25 19.91 -16.85
CA ASN A 411 2.26 19.41 -15.48
C ASN A 411 1.19 20.14 -14.67
N ARG A 412 0.10 19.45 -14.34
CA ARG A 412 -0.74 19.86 -13.22
C ARG A 412 0.13 19.71 -11.97
N VAL A 413 0.41 20.81 -11.30
CA VAL A 413 1.13 20.81 -10.01
C VAL A 413 0.10 20.63 -8.92
N SER A 414 0.38 19.77 -7.95
CA SER A 414 -0.48 19.59 -6.78
C SER A 414 -0.50 20.90 -5.97
N LYS A 415 -1.65 21.22 -5.38
CA LYS A 415 -1.76 22.38 -4.50
C LYS A 415 -1.61 21.95 -3.05
N PRO A 416 -1.01 22.79 -2.18
CA PRO A 416 -1.04 22.55 -0.74
C PRO A 416 -2.47 22.31 -0.25
N HIS A 417 -2.62 21.56 0.85
CA HIS A 417 -3.92 21.50 1.50
C HIS A 417 -4.33 22.90 1.95
N HIS A 418 -5.59 23.22 1.78
CA HIS A 418 -6.15 24.49 2.18
C HIS A 418 -7.38 24.25 3.07
N TYR A 419 -7.31 24.74 4.28
CA TYR A 419 -8.39 24.67 5.26
C TYR A 419 -8.79 26.08 5.70
N ILE A 420 -9.97 26.21 6.25
CA ILE A 420 -10.46 27.44 6.86
C ILE A 420 -10.82 27.09 8.30
N SER A 421 -10.28 27.85 9.27
CA SER A 421 -10.63 27.68 10.69
C SER A 421 -12.06 28.14 10.97
N SER A 422 -12.59 27.81 12.16
CA SER A 422 -13.89 28.32 12.65
C SER A 422 -13.97 29.86 12.64
N ASP A 423 -12.83 30.52 12.82
CA ASP A 423 -12.71 31.98 12.88
C ASP A 423 -12.40 32.61 11.52
N GLY A 424 -12.39 31.80 10.43
CA GLY A 424 -12.21 32.26 9.07
C GLY A 424 -10.75 32.44 8.63
N PHE A 425 -9.75 31.95 9.38
CA PHE A 425 -8.35 32.01 8.95
C PHE A 425 -8.05 30.94 7.90
N HIS A 426 -7.33 31.32 6.86
CA HIS A 426 -6.83 30.39 5.84
C HIS A 426 -5.57 29.66 6.32
N ILE A 427 -5.63 28.33 6.32
CA ILE A 427 -4.56 27.43 6.78
C ILE A 427 -4.06 26.64 5.57
N PHE A 428 -2.77 26.76 5.26
CA PHE A 428 -2.12 26.02 4.19
C PHE A 428 -1.15 25.00 4.75
N VAL A 429 -1.19 23.76 4.25
CA VAL A 429 -0.32 22.66 4.68
C VAL A 429 0.38 22.09 3.46
N GLY A 430 1.71 22.05 3.49
CA GLY A 430 2.52 21.50 2.41
C GLY A 430 2.45 19.98 2.35
N LYS A 431 2.42 19.43 1.13
CA LYS A 431 2.34 17.99 0.84
C LYS A 431 3.69 17.34 0.56
N ASN A 432 4.71 18.14 0.25
CA ASN A 432 6.07 17.72 -0.04
C ASN A 432 7.05 18.86 0.31
N ASN A 433 8.35 18.56 0.28
CA ASN A 433 9.37 19.53 0.68
C ASN A 433 9.36 20.79 -0.20
N ARG A 434 9.12 20.65 -1.51
CA ARG A 434 9.00 21.81 -2.42
C ARG A 434 7.85 22.74 -2.04
N GLN A 435 6.71 22.17 -1.65
CA GLN A 435 5.56 22.95 -1.18
C GLN A 435 5.82 23.56 0.19
N ASN A 436 6.50 22.83 1.09
CA ASN A 436 6.92 23.34 2.38
C ASN A 436 7.81 24.59 2.20
N ASP A 437 8.83 24.50 1.32
CA ASP A 437 9.72 25.63 0.99
C ASP A 437 8.96 26.78 0.32
N TYR A 438 8.08 26.47 -0.62
CA TYR A 438 7.26 27.49 -1.27
C TYR A 438 6.38 28.23 -0.27
N LEU A 439 5.69 27.51 0.59
CA LEU A 439 4.80 28.08 1.62
C LEU A 439 5.59 28.99 2.57
N THR A 440 6.75 28.52 3.03
CA THR A 440 7.55 29.26 4.02
C THR A 440 8.32 30.44 3.42
N LEU A 441 8.94 30.25 2.25
CA LEU A 441 9.89 31.23 1.67
C LEU A 441 9.23 32.20 0.71
N LYS A 442 8.09 31.84 0.07
CA LYS A 442 7.45 32.64 -0.98
C LYS A 442 6.02 33.05 -0.68
N ALA A 443 5.23 32.16 -0.08
CA ALA A 443 3.81 32.40 0.12
C ALA A 443 3.50 33.07 1.48
N ALA A 444 4.30 32.82 2.52
CA ALA A 444 4.10 33.41 3.85
C ALA A 444 4.49 34.88 3.87
N ASN A 445 3.70 35.70 4.56
CA ASN A 445 4.03 37.08 4.93
C ASN A 445 4.70 37.08 6.31
N LYS A 446 5.38 38.20 6.64
CA LYS A 446 6.06 38.34 7.95
C LYS A 446 5.13 38.25 9.15
N THR A 447 3.85 38.52 8.96
CA THR A 447 2.79 38.49 9.99
C THR A 447 2.09 37.14 10.10
N ASP A 448 2.29 36.24 9.14
CA ASP A 448 1.64 34.92 9.14
C ASP A 448 2.28 34.00 10.20
N LEU A 449 1.49 33.10 10.77
CA LEU A 449 1.97 32.09 11.69
C LEU A 449 2.52 30.90 10.93
N TRP A 450 3.75 30.50 11.24
CA TRP A 450 4.39 29.29 10.74
C TRP A 450 4.45 28.25 11.86
N LEU A 451 4.04 27.03 11.57
CA LEU A 451 4.03 25.91 12.49
C LEU A 451 4.74 24.72 11.84
N HIS A 452 5.54 24.04 12.63
CA HIS A 452 6.15 22.76 12.26
C HIS A 452 6.33 21.92 13.53
N VAL A 453 6.26 20.60 13.41
CA VAL A 453 6.50 19.69 14.52
C VAL A 453 7.99 19.75 14.93
N GLN A 454 8.27 19.79 16.22
CA GLN A 454 9.65 19.93 16.72
C GLN A 454 10.38 18.57 16.67
N LYS A 455 11.57 18.52 16.06
CA LYS A 455 12.47 17.34 15.99
C LYS A 455 11.82 16.06 15.41
N MET A 456 10.83 16.23 14.55
CA MET A 456 10.17 15.12 13.86
C MET A 456 9.89 15.52 12.42
N PRO A 457 9.83 14.55 11.48
CA PRO A 457 9.36 14.79 10.13
C PRO A 457 7.93 15.33 10.12
N GLY A 458 7.66 16.33 9.28
CA GLY A 458 6.33 16.91 9.21
C GLY A 458 6.15 17.92 8.08
N SER A 459 4.90 18.33 7.86
CA SER A 459 4.55 19.38 6.92
C SER A 459 4.69 20.76 7.53
N HIS A 460 5.07 21.75 6.71
CA HIS A 460 4.97 23.15 7.09
C HIS A 460 3.52 23.61 7.01
N VAL A 461 3.07 24.29 8.05
CA VAL A 461 1.74 24.87 8.13
C VAL A 461 1.87 26.39 8.19
N ILE A 462 1.14 27.08 7.33
CA ILE A 462 1.05 28.54 7.32
C ILE A 462 -0.40 28.94 7.60
N ILE A 463 -0.59 29.75 8.63
CA ILE A 463 -1.89 30.38 8.94
C ILE A 463 -1.81 31.84 8.49
N LYS A 464 -2.64 32.21 7.53
CA LYS A 464 -2.76 33.58 7.04
C LYS A 464 -3.51 34.44 8.04
N THR A 465 -2.81 35.35 8.69
CA THR A 465 -3.42 36.21 9.70
C THR A 465 -4.06 37.47 9.13
N GLU A 466 -3.67 37.88 7.88
CA GLU A 466 -4.20 39.09 7.20
C GLU A 466 -4.17 40.35 8.10
N ASN A 467 -3.18 40.44 8.99
CA ASN A 467 -3.07 41.48 10.03
C ASN A 467 -4.26 41.54 11.01
N LYS A 468 -5.07 40.49 11.15
CA LYS A 468 -6.02 40.33 12.21
C LYS A 468 -5.30 39.86 13.47
N GLN A 469 -5.49 40.57 14.59
CA GLN A 469 -4.94 40.18 15.91
C GLN A 469 -5.80 39.10 16.55
#